data_ecc91fbe2efb90bae53db50a7b596beb
#
_entry.id   ecc91fbe2efb90bae53db50a7b596beb
#
_cell.length_a   1.000
_cell.length_b   1.000
_cell.length_c   1.000
_cell.angle_alpha   90.00
_cell.angle_beta   90.00
_cell.angle_gamma   90.00
#
_symmetry.space_group_name_H-M   'P 1'
#
loop_
_entity.id
_entity.type
_entity.pdbx_description
1 polymer ?
#
loop_
_entity_poly.entity_id
_entity_poly.type
_entity_poly.pdbx_seq_one_letter_code
_entity_poly.pdbx_strand_id
1 'polypeptide(L)'
;LTRKEVDPARIGIIGRSGGGTQSSQIAAIDDRIFAAAPESYITNYTRLFQSPGPQDAEQNLFNGIIRGIDHADLLLVRAPKPTLIIATTGDYFSIQGFRETAEEVSRIYKAYNKEDNFGTAEDVLPRHGTTKKNREAMYAFFQKYLDNPGNSNDDEVKFLSKEEMQVTST
;
A
#
# COMPACT_ATOMS: atom_id res chain seq x y z
N LEU A 1 4.30 19.18 -9.42
CA LEU A 1 4.57 18.69 -10.78
C LEU A 1 5.21 19.77 -11.64
N THR A 2 6.33 20.30 -11.17
CA THR A 2 7.08 21.39 -11.85
C THR A 2 8.20 20.84 -12.76
N ARG A 3 8.47 19.54 -12.70
CA ARG A 3 9.54 18.88 -13.46
C ARG A 3 9.02 18.45 -14.83
N LYS A 4 9.74 18.79 -15.90
CA LYS A 4 9.37 18.47 -17.29
C LYS A 4 9.45 16.97 -17.60
N GLU A 5 10.26 16.25 -16.83
CA GLU A 5 10.49 14.80 -16.97
C GLU A 5 9.34 13.96 -16.38
N VAL A 6 8.46 14.58 -15.59
CA VAL A 6 7.34 13.90 -14.92
C VAL A 6 6.10 13.91 -15.80
N ASP A 7 5.56 12.74 -16.08
CA ASP A 7 4.24 12.62 -16.70
C ASP A 7 3.16 12.77 -15.59
N PRO A 8 2.40 13.87 -15.58
CA PRO A 8 1.41 14.11 -14.55
C PRO A 8 0.20 13.16 -14.61
N ALA A 9 0.00 12.44 -15.71
CA ALA A 9 -1.07 11.46 -15.85
C ALA A 9 -0.69 10.08 -15.29
N ARG A 10 0.60 9.84 -15.01
CA ARG A 10 1.14 8.55 -14.59
C ARG A 10 1.87 8.61 -13.25
N ILE A 11 1.23 9.16 -12.23
CA ILE A 11 1.80 9.25 -10.89
C ILE A 11 1.33 8.07 -10.05
N GLY A 12 2.28 7.29 -9.58
CA GLY A 12 2.06 6.21 -8.62
C GLY A 12 2.52 6.59 -7.23
N ILE A 13 1.91 5.99 -6.20
CA ILE A 13 2.34 6.12 -4.81
C ILE A 13 2.42 4.75 -4.15
N ILE A 14 3.48 4.53 -3.40
CA ILE A 14 3.71 3.33 -2.59
C ILE A 14 4.32 3.74 -1.26
N GLY A 15 4.08 2.93 -0.26
CA GLY A 15 4.75 3.02 1.02
C GLY A 15 4.39 1.84 1.90
N ARG A 16 5.29 1.50 2.84
CA ARG A 16 5.08 0.44 3.80
C ARG A 16 4.95 1.00 5.21
N SER A 17 4.10 0.39 6.05
CA SER A 17 3.88 0.80 7.44
C SER A 17 3.38 2.25 7.52
N GLY A 18 4.07 3.16 8.17
CA GLY A 18 3.79 4.61 8.13
C GLY A 18 3.74 5.17 6.70
N GLY A 19 4.61 4.67 5.79
CA GLY A 19 4.52 4.95 4.36
C GLY A 19 3.27 4.35 3.70
N GLY A 20 2.78 3.20 4.17
CA GLY A 20 1.49 2.61 3.76
C GLY A 20 0.32 3.49 4.17
N THR A 21 0.37 4.04 5.38
CA THR A 21 -0.59 5.04 5.87
C THR A 21 -0.59 6.28 4.97
N GLN A 22 0.59 6.88 4.76
CA GLN A 22 0.71 8.08 3.93
C GLN A 22 0.26 7.83 2.49
N SER A 23 0.63 6.70 1.90
CA SER A 23 0.24 6.38 0.52
C SER A 23 -1.27 6.19 0.37
N SER A 24 -1.94 5.54 1.32
CA SER A 24 -3.39 5.40 1.29
C SER A 24 -4.12 6.72 1.53
N GLN A 25 -3.69 7.51 2.51
CA GLN A 25 -4.29 8.81 2.81
C GLN A 25 -4.10 9.82 1.67
N ILE A 26 -2.87 9.95 1.14
CA ILE A 26 -2.59 10.86 0.03
C ILE A 26 -3.37 10.43 -1.21
N ALA A 27 -3.38 9.14 -1.54
CA ALA A 27 -4.13 8.64 -2.68
C ALA A 27 -5.64 8.82 -2.55
N ALA A 28 -6.17 8.88 -1.31
CA ALA A 28 -7.58 9.13 -1.05
C ALA A 28 -7.99 10.60 -1.29
N ILE A 29 -7.07 11.56 -1.09
CA ILE A 29 -7.39 13.00 -1.12
C ILE A 29 -6.75 13.75 -2.29
N ASP A 30 -5.81 13.15 -3.01
CA ASP A 30 -5.12 13.78 -4.14
C ASP A 30 -5.44 13.06 -5.45
N ASP A 31 -6.27 13.68 -6.27
CA ASP A 31 -6.72 13.13 -7.55
C ASP A 31 -5.62 12.93 -8.59
N ARG A 32 -4.44 13.54 -8.39
CA ARG A 32 -3.28 13.36 -9.27
C ARG A 32 -2.65 11.98 -9.11
N ILE A 33 -2.88 11.31 -7.98
CA ILE A 33 -2.39 9.93 -7.78
C ILE A 33 -3.24 8.97 -8.60
N PHE A 34 -2.66 8.47 -9.68
CA PHE A 34 -3.33 7.53 -10.57
C PHE A 34 -3.35 6.11 -9.99
N ALA A 35 -2.18 5.56 -9.62
CA ALA A 35 -2.03 4.20 -9.07
C ALA A 35 -1.50 4.22 -7.64
N ALA A 36 -2.03 3.38 -6.74
CA ALA A 36 -1.59 3.32 -5.36
C ALA A 36 -1.37 1.88 -4.88
N ALA A 37 -0.28 1.66 -4.13
CA ALA A 37 0.07 0.35 -3.59
C ALA A 37 0.48 0.43 -2.10
N PRO A 38 -0.45 0.72 -1.16
CA PRO A 38 -0.13 0.70 0.28
C PRO A 38 0.23 -0.71 0.75
N GLU A 39 1.35 -0.82 1.47
CA GLU A 39 1.86 -2.09 2.03
C GLU A 39 1.88 -2.05 3.55
N SER A 40 1.50 -3.17 4.20
CA SER A 40 1.56 -3.38 5.65
C SER A 40 0.93 -2.24 6.47
N TYR A 41 -0.28 -1.86 6.12
CA TYR A 41 -1.10 -0.88 6.83
C TYR A 41 -2.59 -1.21 6.76
N ILE A 42 -3.10 -1.58 5.57
CA ILE A 42 -4.53 -1.82 5.37
C ILE A 42 -5.00 -3.04 6.19
N THR A 43 -5.98 -2.79 7.02
CA THR A 43 -6.72 -3.76 7.85
C THR A 43 -8.13 -3.16 8.09
N ASN A 44 -8.75 -3.40 9.22
CA ASN A 44 -9.88 -2.60 9.72
C ASN A 44 -9.75 -2.34 11.23
N TYR A 45 -10.40 -1.33 11.74
CA TYR A 45 -10.30 -0.97 13.16
C TYR A 45 -10.83 -2.06 14.07
N THR A 46 -11.82 -2.83 13.68
CA THR A 46 -12.35 -3.94 14.47
C THR A 46 -11.24 -4.96 14.79
N ARG A 47 -10.46 -5.34 13.78
CA ARG A 47 -9.35 -6.29 13.94
C ARG A 47 -8.13 -5.65 14.57
N LEU A 48 -7.88 -4.39 14.27
CA LEU A 48 -6.75 -3.66 14.85
C LEU A 48 -6.88 -3.56 16.39
N PHE A 49 -8.06 -3.27 16.91
CA PHE A 49 -8.30 -3.22 18.36
C PHE A 49 -8.26 -4.59 19.04
N GLN A 50 -8.32 -5.67 18.28
CA GLN A 50 -8.14 -7.05 18.76
C GLN A 50 -6.69 -7.52 18.70
N SER A 51 -5.79 -6.75 18.08
CA SER A 51 -4.37 -7.09 17.92
C SER A 51 -3.53 -6.61 19.11
N PRO A 52 -2.24 -7.03 19.22
CA PRO A 52 -1.41 -6.76 20.41
C PRO A 52 -1.07 -5.29 20.66
N GLY A 53 -1.34 -4.40 19.74
CA GLY A 53 -1.05 -2.98 19.91
C GLY A 53 -1.85 -2.07 18.97
N PRO A 54 -2.10 -0.82 19.40
CA PRO A 54 -2.68 0.18 18.52
C PRO A 54 -1.69 0.55 17.42
N GLN A 55 -2.19 1.05 16.31
CA GLN A 55 -1.33 1.69 15.32
C GLN A 55 -0.70 2.97 15.89
N ASP A 56 0.42 3.38 15.31
CA ASP A 56 1.14 4.59 15.74
C ASP A 56 0.28 5.86 15.53
N ALA A 57 0.61 6.91 16.28
CA ALA A 57 -0.20 8.14 16.31
C ALA A 57 -0.35 8.79 14.92
N GLU A 58 0.71 8.77 14.10
CA GLU A 58 0.69 9.32 12.73
C GLU A 58 -0.17 8.51 11.77
N GLN A 59 -0.56 7.32 12.15
CA GLN A 59 -1.41 6.43 11.34
C GLN A 59 -2.91 6.67 11.58
N ASN A 60 -3.25 7.51 12.55
CA ASN A 60 -4.63 7.77 12.92
C ASN A 60 -5.17 9.02 12.22
N LEU A 61 -6.31 8.89 11.55
CA LEU A 61 -7.07 10.05 11.08
C LEU A 61 -7.73 10.76 12.26
N PHE A 62 -7.50 12.07 12.38
CA PHE A 62 -8.11 12.86 13.43
C PHE A 62 -9.65 12.73 13.39
N ASN A 63 -10.24 12.26 14.49
CA ASN A 63 -11.65 11.97 14.62
C ASN A 63 -12.19 10.93 13.60
N GLY A 64 -11.35 10.14 12.92
CA GLY A 64 -11.77 9.18 11.89
C GLY A 64 -12.79 8.20 12.43
N ILE A 65 -12.49 7.51 13.52
CA ILE A 65 -13.36 6.49 14.12
C ILE A 65 -14.72 7.07 14.56
N ILE A 66 -14.74 8.25 15.19
CA ILE A 66 -15.98 8.92 15.60
C ILE A 66 -16.86 9.28 14.40
N ARG A 67 -16.22 9.51 13.24
CA ARG A 67 -16.90 9.83 11.99
C ARG A 67 -17.27 8.58 11.18
N GLY A 68 -16.98 7.40 11.69
CA GLY A 68 -17.23 6.13 11.02
C GLY A 68 -16.28 5.84 9.86
N ILE A 69 -15.12 6.49 9.80
CA ILE A 69 -14.11 6.24 8.76
C ILE A 69 -13.26 5.06 9.18
N ASP A 70 -13.11 4.07 8.30
CA ASP A 70 -12.23 2.91 8.46
C ASP A 70 -11.19 2.86 7.31
N HIS A 71 -10.30 1.89 7.36
CA HIS A 71 -9.26 1.72 6.33
C HIS A 71 -9.86 1.48 4.93
N ALA A 72 -11.00 0.80 4.84
CA ALA A 72 -11.72 0.61 3.58
C ALA A 72 -12.06 1.93 2.88
N ASP A 73 -12.49 2.95 3.64
CA ASP A 73 -12.92 4.24 3.09
C ASP A 73 -11.82 4.96 2.31
N LEU A 74 -10.55 4.81 2.75
CA LEU A 74 -9.39 5.36 2.03
C LEU A 74 -9.22 4.77 0.63
N LEU A 75 -9.72 3.55 0.42
CA LEU A 75 -9.66 2.84 -0.84
C LEU A 75 -10.93 3.04 -1.67
N LEU A 76 -12.09 3.11 -1.00
CA LEU A 76 -13.39 3.30 -1.63
C LEU A 76 -13.51 4.66 -2.31
N VAL A 77 -13.04 5.73 -1.65
CA VAL A 77 -13.12 7.11 -2.17
C VAL A 77 -12.34 7.30 -3.48
N ARG A 78 -11.32 6.49 -3.73
CA ARG A 78 -10.51 6.57 -4.95
C ARG A 78 -10.95 5.63 -6.08
N ALA A 79 -11.93 4.76 -5.83
CA ALA A 79 -12.44 3.87 -6.87
C ALA A 79 -13.02 4.68 -8.05
N PRO A 80 -12.78 4.25 -9.30
CA PRO A 80 -12.16 3.01 -9.74
C PRO A 80 -10.67 3.12 -10.13
N LYS A 81 -9.90 4.03 -9.56
CA LYS A 81 -8.46 4.17 -9.86
C LYS A 81 -7.68 2.93 -9.42
N PRO A 82 -6.61 2.54 -10.15
CA PRO A 82 -5.83 1.34 -9.83
C PRO A 82 -5.31 1.33 -8.39
N THR A 83 -5.58 0.24 -7.68
CA THR A 83 -5.17 0.04 -6.29
C THR A 83 -4.73 -1.39 -6.05
N LEU A 84 -3.53 -1.57 -5.48
CA LEU A 84 -3.03 -2.84 -4.99
C LEU A 84 -2.80 -2.71 -3.48
N ILE A 85 -3.45 -3.52 -2.66
CA ILE A 85 -3.12 -3.60 -1.24
C ILE A 85 -2.21 -4.79 -0.96
N ILE A 86 -1.19 -4.58 -0.11
CA ILE A 86 -0.11 -5.55 0.10
C ILE A 86 0.03 -5.84 1.60
N ALA A 87 0.12 -7.12 1.97
CA ALA A 87 0.24 -7.54 3.35
C ALA A 87 1.12 -8.78 3.53
N THR A 88 1.55 -9.03 4.77
CA THR A 88 2.15 -10.28 5.22
C THR A 88 1.30 -10.91 6.31
N THR A 89 1.29 -12.26 6.35
CA THR A 89 0.34 -13.01 7.22
C THR A 89 0.62 -12.87 8.70
N GLY A 90 1.85 -12.59 9.12
CA GLY A 90 2.25 -12.46 10.51
C GLY A 90 2.51 -11.02 10.96
N ASP A 91 1.95 -10.06 10.22
CA ASP A 91 2.00 -8.65 10.60
C ASP A 91 1.11 -8.37 11.82
N TYR A 92 1.41 -7.33 12.59
CA TYR A 92 0.51 -6.85 13.63
C TYR A 92 -0.73 -6.15 13.06
N PHE A 93 -0.66 -5.62 11.84
CA PHE A 93 -1.85 -5.28 11.06
C PHE A 93 -2.54 -6.57 10.61
N SER A 94 -3.65 -6.89 11.24
CA SER A 94 -4.33 -8.17 11.07
C SER A 94 -4.59 -8.53 9.62
N ILE A 95 -4.08 -9.68 9.19
CA ILE A 95 -4.35 -10.23 7.86
C ILE A 95 -5.83 -10.56 7.66
N GLN A 96 -6.57 -10.88 8.72
CA GLN A 96 -8.01 -11.10 8.63
C GLN A 96 -8.71 -9.79 8.29
N GLY A 97 -8.38 -8.68 8.96
CA GLY A 97 -8.92 -7.37 8.64
C GLY A 97 -8.54 -6.91 7.23
N PHE A 98 -7.32 -7.20 6.77
CA PHE A 98 -6.91 -6.98 5.38
C PHE A 98 -7.83 -7.69 4.38
N ARG A 99 -8.13 -8.97 4.60
CA ARG A 99 -9.00 -9.76 3.71
C ARG A 99 -10.45 -9.28 3.74
N GLU A 100 -10.97 -8.93 4.92
CA GLU A 100 -12.31 -8.37 5.09
C GLU A 100 -12.45 -7.02 4.35
N THR A 101 -11.47 -6.13 4.49
CA THR A 101 -11.40 -4.87 3.76
C THR A 101 -11.26 -5.08 2.25
N ALA A 102 -10.44 -6.04 1.81
CA ALA A 102 -10.30 -6.38 0.40
C ALA A 102 -11.64 -6.83 -0.22
N GLU A 103 -12.39 -7.66 0.50
CA GLU A 103 -13.71 -8.09 0.06
C GLU A 103 -14.69 -6.93 -0.07
N GLU A 104 -14.73 -6.04 0.91
CA GLU A 104 -15.58 -4.85 0.90
C GLU A 104 -15.26 -3.94 -0.29
N VAL A 105 -13.99 -3.60 -0.48
CA VAL A 105 -13.52 -2.73 -1.56
C VAL A 105 -13.78 -3.33 -2.93
N SER A 106 -13.55 -4.64 -3.09
CA SER A 106 -13.77 -5.34 -4.36
C SER A 106 -15.20 -5.21 -4.89
N ARG A 107 -16.19 -5.16 -4.00
CA ARG A 107 -17.61 -4.98 -4.38
C ARG A 107 -17.85 -3.64 -5.08
N ILE A 108 -17.18 -2.57 -4.65
CA ILE A 108 -17.30 -1.24 -5.26
C ILE A 108 -16.61 -1.22 -6.62
N TYR A 109 -15.40 -1.79 -6.75
CA TYR A 109 -14.74 -1.90 -8.06
C TYR A 109 -15.57 -2.71 -9.05
N LYS A 110 -16.24 -3.77 -8.57
CA LYS A 110 -17.21 -4.52 -9.38
C LYS A 110 -18.40 -3.69 -9.81
N ALA A 111 -18.96 -2.85 -8.93
CA ALA A 111 -20.06 -1.97 -9.28
C ALA A 111 -19.69 -0.94 -10.37
N TYR A 112 -18.40 -0.59 -10.45
CA TYR A 112 -17.85 0.25 -11.53
C TYR A 112 -17.52 -0.54 -12.81
N ASN A 113 -17.65 -1.87 -12.85
CA ASN A 113 -17.13 -2.76 -13.91
C ASN A 113 -15.61 -2.55 -14.15
N LYS A 114 -14.86 -2.44 -13.06
CA LYS A 114 -13.41 -2.19 -13.02
C LYS A 114 -12.70 -3.09 -12.00
N GLU A 115 -13.13 -4.34 -11.93
CA GLU A 115 -12.57 -5.34 -11.02
C GLU A 115 -11.05 -5.47 -11.18
N ASP A 116 -10.57 -5.41 -12.41
CA ASP A 116 -9.14 -5.51 -12.74
C ASP A 116 -8.28 -4.36 -12.18
N ASN A 117 -8.93 -3.27 -11.75
CA ASN A 117 -8.22 -2.12 -11.17
C ASN A 117 -7.98 -2.28 -9.65
N PHE A 118 -8.55 -3.30 -9.02
CA PHE A 118 -8.29 -3.59 -7.61
C PHE A 118 -7.63 -4.96 -7.46
N GLY A 119 -6.54 -5.02 -6.72
CA GLY A 119 -5.81 -6.25 -6.47
C GLY A 119 -5.30 -6.35 -5.03
N THR A 120 -4.95 -7.58 -4.65
CA THR A 120 -4.30 -7.89 -3.38
C THR A 120 -3.02 -8.67 -3.61
N ALA A 121 -1.99 -8.41 -2.81
CA ALA A 121 -0.81 -9.26 -2.71
C ALA A 121 -0.60 -9.66 -1.25
N GLU A 122 -0.51 -10.96 -1.02
CA GLU A 122 -0.33 -11.53 0.31
C GLU A 122 0.78 -12.59 0.26
N ASP A 123 1.66 -12.56 1.24
CA ASP A 123 2.69 -13.57 1.39
C ASP A 123 2.95 -13.92 2.87
N VAL A 124 3.58 -15.09 3.07
CA VAL A 124 3.89 -15.59 4.42
C VAL A 124 5.17 -14.95 4.93
N LEU A 125 5.03 -14.14 5.97
CA LEU A 125 6.15 -13.62 6.75
C LEU A 125 5.68 -13.53 8.22
N PRO A 126 6.42 -14.09 9.20
CA PRO A 126 5.97 -14.13 10.60
C PRO A 126 6.20 -12.79 11.34
N ARG A 127 6.29 -11.69 10.63
CA ARG A 127 6.55 -10.36 11.19
C ARG A 127 6.12 -9.25 10.23
N HIS A 128 6.08 -8.03 10.75
CA HIS A 128 5.94 -6.82 9.96
C HIS A 128 7.09 -6.67 8.96
N GLY A 129 6.78 -6.54 7.67
CA GLY A 129 7.81 -6.45 6.63
C GLY A 129 7.28 -6.64 5.22
N THR A 130 8.20 -6.79 4.28
CA THR A 130 7.93 -7.13 2.87
C THR A 130 8.64 -8.42 2.48
N THR A 131 8.13 -9.08 1.45
CA THR A 131 8.76 -10.26 0.84
C THR A 131 9.10 -10.00 -0.62
N LYS A 132 9.95 -10.86 -1.19
CA LYS A 132 10.24 -10.82 -2.63
C LYS A 132 8.96 -10.88 -3.47
N LYS A 133 8.06 -11.82 -3.16
CA LYS A 133 6.77 -11.98 -3.85
C LYS A 133 5.92 -10.71 -3.82
N ASN A 134 5.85 -10.04 -2.66
CA ASN A 134 5.11 -8.79 -2.51
C ASN A 134 5.72 -7.66 -3.35
N ARG A 135 7.05 -7.56 -3.39
CA ARG A 135 7.73 -6.56 -4.22
C ARG A 135 7.53 -6.82 -5.71
N GLU A 136 7.62 -8.08 -6.16
CA GLU A 136 7.38 -8.45 -7.55
C GLU A 136 5.94 -8.16 -7.99
N ALA A 137 4.96 -8.43 -7.12
CA ALA A 137 3.56 -8.05 -7.36
C ALA A 137 3.39 -6.53 -7.51
N MET A 138 4.07 -5.76 -6.68
CA MET A 138 4.07 -4.30 -6.74
C MET A 138 4.73 -3.77 -8.02
N TYR A 139 5.86 -4.35 -8.44
CA TYR A 139 6.51 -3.96 -9.70
C TYR A 139 5.61 -4.24 -10.90
N ALA A 140 5.02 -5.44 -10.97
CA ALA A 140 4.09 -5.80 -12.04
C ALA A 140 2.87 -4.86 -12.08
N PHE A 141 2.34 -4.49 -10.91
CA PHE A 141 1.22 -3.56 -10.79
C PHE A 141 1.57 -2.18 -11.38
N PHE A 142 2.68 -1.57 -10.96
CA PHE A 142 3.07 -0.26 -11.47
C PHE A 142 3.48 -0.30 -12.94
N GLN A 143 4.15 -1.34 -13.41
CA GLN A 143 4.48 -1.54 -14.83
C GLN A 143 3.21 -1.55 -15.70
N LYS A 144 2.17 -2.27 -15.25
CA LYS A 144 0.88 -2.33 -15.94
C LYS A 144 0.19 -0.97 -15.98
N TYR A 145 0.04 -0.33 -14.83
CA TYR A 145 -0.84 0.85 -14.74
C TYR A 145 -0.15 2.18 -15.06
N LEU A 146 1.17 2.26 -14.95
CA LEU A 146 1.93 3.46 -15.34
C LEU A 146 2.51 3.36 -16.75
N ASP A 147 2.11 2.31 -17.51
CA ASP A 147 2.60 2.07 -18.87
C ASP A 147 4.15 2.10 -18.96
N ASN A 148 4.77 1.37 -18.06
CA ASN A 148 6.22 1.23 -17.98
C ASN A 148 6.60 -0.27 -18.02
N PRO A 149 6.45 -0.92 -19.19
CA PRO A 149 6.66 -2.36 -19.33
C PRO A 149 8.11 -2.75 -19.01
N GLY A 150 8.28 -3.87 -18.34
CA GLY A 150 9.59 -4.36 -17.95
C GLY A 150 9.53 -5.70 -17.25
N ASN A 151 10.67 -6.13 -16.71
CA ASN A 151 10.75 -7.31 -15.88
C ASN A 151 10.32 -6.94 -14.44
N SER A 152 9.34 -7.66 -13.90
CA SER A 152 8.87 -7.47 -12.53
C SER A 152 9.60 -8.35 -11.50
N ASN A 153 10.57 -9.15 -11.92
CA ASN A 153 11.37 -9.95 -10.99
C ASN A 153 12.23 -9.03 -10.11
N ASP A 154 12.30 -9.38 -8.84
CA ASP A 154 13.15 -8.69 -7.87
C ASP A 154 14.59 -9.15 -8.02
N ASP A 155 15.48 -8.24 -8.33
CA ASP A 155 16.90 -8.53 -8.52
C ASP A 155 17.61 -8.86 -7.20
N GLU A 156 18.60 -9.73 -7.26
CA GLU A 156 19.49 -9.93 -6.13
C GLU A 156 20.39 -8.72 -5.93
N VAL A 157 20.19 -8.02 -4.80
CA VAL A 157 20.97 -6.85 -4.44
C VAL A 157 22.06 -7.24 -3.43
N LYS A 158 23.30 -6.93 -3.76
CA LYS A 158 24.41 -7.02 -2.79
C LYS A 158 24.31 -5.82 -1.84
N PHE A 159 24.10 -6.11 -0.57
CA PHE A 159 24.14 -5.06 0.46
C PHE A 159 25.58 -4.59 0.69
N LEU A 160 25.74 -3.28 0.84
CA LEU A 160 27.02 -2.69 1.26
C LEU A 160 27.33 -3.10 2.71
N SER A 161 28.60 -3.29 3.02
CA SER A 161 29.06 -3.50 4.39
C SER A 161 28.88 -2.22 5.22
N LYS A 162 28.96 -2.34 6.55
CA LYS A 162 28.88 -1.18 7.43
C LYS A 162 29.97 -0.15 7.13
N GLU A 163 31.17 -0.63 6.79
CA GLU A 163 32.33 0.17 6.44
C GLU A 163 32.11 0.93 5.12
N GLU A 164 31.54 0.25 4.10
CA GLU A 164 31.22 0.85 2.80
C GLU A 164 30.09 1.91 2.91
N MET A 165 29.22 1.81 3.92
CA MET A 165 28.15 2.80 4.18
C MET A 165 28.62 3.98 5.03
N GLN A 166 29.82 3.94 5.60
CA GLN A 166 30.34 5.01 6.45
C GLN A 166 30.75 6.23 5.61
N VAL A 167 30.05 7.35 5.79
CA VAL A 167 30.27 8.60 5.04
C VAL A 167 31.00 9.68 5.85
N THR A 168 31.24 9.42 7.14
CA THR A 168 31.99 10.31 8.04
C THR A 168 33.11 9.52 8.72
N SER A 169 34.28 10.14 8.90
CA SER A 169 35.24 9.65 9.88
C SER A 169 34.65 9.95 11.25
N THR A 170 34.29 8.94 12.01
CA THR A 170 33.72 9.06 13.38
C THR A 170 34.47 10.05 14.23
#